data_862d0e91fba3744e1f3cf8eaccef2253
#
_entry.id   862d0e91fba3744e1f3cf8eaccef2253
#
_cell.length_a   1.000
_cell.length_b   1.000
_cell.length_c   1.000
_cell.angle_alpha   90.00
_cell.angle_beta   90.00
_cell.angle_gamma   90.00
#
_symmetry.space_group_name_H-M   'P 1'
#
loop_
_entity.id
_entity.type
_entity.pdbx_description
1 polymer ?
#
loop_
_entity_poly.entity_id
_entity_poly.type
_entity_poly.pdbx_seq_one_letter_code
_entity_poly.pdbx_strand_id
1 'polypeptide(L)'
;MPTKQRRYPIKNKDVKQIIEEAQHKLCLNLEVLFDVKAGVEVVESEVALIYLISGKPVIYKINDRLLPTLLFSEFATTAPKVVVDMGAVPYVCKGATVMAPGIVRVEGEFAAGSLVLVVDVKYGKALAVGESLMDADVVRQTKKGPVVKVLHYVGDKVWDYIKLLSD
;
A
#
# COMPACT_ATOMS: atom_id res chain seq x y z
N MET A 1 3.53 18.62 -11.56
CA MET A 1 2.49 19.03 -10.59
C MET A 1 1.16 18.34 -10.90
N PRO A 2 0.49 17.82 -9.87
CA PRO A 2 -0.85 17.26 -10.04
C PRO A 2 -1.83 18.38 -10.40
N THR A 3 -2.46 18.28 -11.53
CA THR A 3 -3.12 19.43 -12.16
C THR A 3 -4.60 19.59 -11.87
N LYS A 4 -5.31 18.64 -11.36
CA LYS A 4 -6.72 18.83 -10.94
C LYS A 4 -7.04 17.89 -9.78
N GLN A 5 -7.32 18.50 -8.64
CA GLN A 5 -7.79 17.78 -7.47
C GLN A 5 -9.13 18.36 -7.05
N ARG A 6 -10.07 17.48 -6.75
CA ARG A 6 -11.30 17.83 -6.05
C ARG A 6 -11.29 17.10 -4.72
N ARG A 7 -11.42 17.85 -3.63
CA ARG A 7 -11.47 17.31 -2.28
C ARG A 7 -12.83 17.64 -1.67
N TYR A 8 -13.51 16.63 -1.20
CA TYR A 8 -14.82 16.79 -0.58
C TYR A 8 -15.11 15.68 0.41
N PRO A 9 -15.95 15.95 1.43
CA PRO A 9 -16.40 14.90 2.34
C PRO A 9 -17.33 13.94 1.61
N ILE A 10 -17.28 12.66 1.98
CA ILE A 10 -18.18 11.65 1.44
C ILE A 10 -19.33 11.38 2.41
N LYS A 11 -20.45 10.92 1.87
CA LYS A 11 -21.66 10.65 2.64
C LYS A 11 -21.46 9.45 3.57
N ASN A 12 -22.10 9.46 4.73
CA ASN A 12 -21.97 8.39 5.74
C ASN A 12 -22.22 6.99 5.17
N LYS A 13 -23.17 6.85 4.26
CA LYS A 13 -23.45 5.57 3.59
C LYS A 13 -22.24 5.06 2.81
N ASP A 14 -21.58 5.94 2.07
CA ASP A 14 -20.39 5.59 1.26
C ASP A 14 -19.19 5.36 2.16
N VAL A 15 -19.04 6.11 3.24
CA VAL A 15 -18.01 5.91 4.27
C VAL A 15 -18.07 4.49 4.80
N LYS A 16 -19.24 4.04 5.21
CA LYS A 16 -19.44 2.71 5.78
C LYS A 16 -18.99 1.63 4.78
N GLN A 17 -19.39 1.75 3.53
CA GLN A 17 -19.02 0.79 2.48
C GLN A 17 -17.52 0.73 2.24
N ILE A 18 -16.87 1.89 2.14
CA ILE A 18 -15.41 1.99 1.91
C ILE A 18 -14.64 1.42 3.10
N ILE A 19 -15.06 1.74 4.32
CA ILE A 19 -14.40 1.25 5.54
C ILE A 19 -14.53 -0.27 5.66
N GLU A 20 -15.70 -0.83 5.40
CA GLU A 20 -15.91 -2.28 5.42
C GLU A 20 -15.04 -3.00 4.38
N GLU A 21 -14.99 -2.48 3.16
CA GLU A 21 -14.15 -3.04 2.10
C GLU A 21 -12.67 -2.99 2.48
N ALA A 22 -12.20 -1.85 3.00
CA ALA A 22 -10.81 -1.68 3.42
C ALA A 22 -10.45 -2.60 4.58
N GLN A 23 -11.31 -2.73 5.57
CA GLN A 23 -11.07 -3.62 6.72
C GLN A 23 -10.96 -5.07 6.29
N HIS A 24 -11.79 -5.49 5.35
CA HIS A 24 -11.73 -6.85 4.81
C HIS A 24 -10.41 -7.12 4.08
N LYS A 25 -9.98 -6.19 3.23
CA LYS A 25 -8.77 -6.35 2.41
C LYS A 25 -7.47 -6.20 3.20
N LEU A 26 -7.45 -5.28 4.18
CA LEU A 26 -6.23 -4.96 4.92
C LEU A 26 -6.10 -5.74 6.23
N CYS A 27 -7.15 -6.44 6.63
CA CYS A 27 -7.22 -7.17 7.91
C CYS A 27 -6.94 -6.26 9.12
N LEU A 28 -7.35 -5.00 9.03
CA LEU A 28 -7.20 -3.99 10.08
C LEU A 28 -8.55 -3.40 10.44
N ASN A 29 -8.75 -3.11 11.72
CA ASN A 29 -9.96 -2.44 12.18
C ASN A 29 -9.77 -0.93 12.13
N LEU A 30 -10.20 -0.31 11.03
CA LEU A 30 -10.05 1.13 10.80
C LEU A 30 -10.86 1.97 11.78
N GLU A 31 -11.96 1.44 12.31
CA GLU A 31 -12.80 2.15 13.29
C GLU A 31 -12.10 2.29 14.64
N VAL A 32 -11.19 1.35 14.97
CA VAL A 32 -10.35 1.42 16.17
C VAL A 32 -9.17 2.37 15.96
N LEU A 33 -8.57 2.32 14.76
CA LEU A 33 -7.38 3.10 14.44
C LEU A 33 -7.67 4.58 14.19
N PHE A 34 -8.86 4.90 13.68
CA PHE A 34 -9.23 6.26 13.28
C PHE A 34 -10.62 6.62 13.78
N ASP A 35 -10.83 7.91 14.05
CA ASP A 35 -12.17 8.44 14.31
C ASP A 35 -12.92 8.62 12.98
N VAL A 36 -13.57 7.55 12.53
CA VAL A 36 -14.30 7.53 11.26
C VAL A 36 -15.53 8.45 11.32
N LYS A 37 -16.07 8.69 12.52
CA LYS A 37 -17.21 9.58 12.74
C LYS A 37 -16.86 11.04 12.51
N ALA A 38 -15.61 11.41 12.65
CA ALA A 38 -15.13 12.77 12.34
C ALA A 38 -15.17 13.08 10.84
N GLY A 39 -15.41 12.07 10.01
CA GLY A 39 -15.58 12.22 8.59
C GLY A 39 -14.45 11.60 7.78
N VAL A 40 -14.81 11.20 6.58
CA VAL A 40 -13.87 10.71 5.58
C VAL A 40 -14.00 11.62 4.36
N GLU A 41 -12.87 12.08 3.85
CA GLU A 41 -12.83 12.90 2.64
C GLU A 41 -12.26 12.07 1.50
N VAL A 42 -12.65 12.40 0.27
CA VAL A 42 -12.04 11.84 -0.92
C VAL A 42 -11.38 12.96 -1.72
N VAL A 43 -10.21 12.66 -2.25
CA VAL A 43 -9.54 13.50 -3.23
C VAL A 43 -9.59 12.78 -4.56
N GLU A 44 -10.32 13.34 -5.51
CA GLU A 44 -10.35 12.88 -6.90
C GLU A 44 -9.14 13.45 -7.63
N SER A 45 -8.35 12.59 -8.22
CA SER A 45 -7.21 12.97 -9.04
C SER A 45 -7.28 12.28 -10.40
N GLU A 46 -6.39 12.65 -11.32
CA GLU A 46 -6.27 12.00 -12.62
C GLU A 46 -5.87 10.52 -12.51
N VAL A 47 -5.28 10.13 -11.39
CA VAL A 47 -4.67 8.80 -11.19
C VAL A 47 -5.55 7.90 -10.35
N ALA A 48 -6.11 8.42 -9.27
CA ALA A 48 -6.80 7.61 -8.27
C ALA A 48 -7.78 8.44 -7.43
N LEU A 49 -8.66 7.73 -6.73
CA LEU A 49 -9.44 8.31 -5.63
C LEU A 49 -8.67 8.05 -4.33
N ILE A 50 -8.29 9.12 -3.64
CA ILE A 50 -7.54 9.01 -2.38
C ILE A 50 -8.46 9.34 -1.23
N TYR A 51 -8.57 8.45 -0.26
CA TYR A 51 -9.42 8.64 0.91
C TYR A 51 -8.61 9.11 2.10
N LEU A 52 -9.05 10.22 2.67
CA LEU A 52 -8.46 10.79 3.89
C LEU A 52 -9.33 10.43 5.08
N ILE A 53 -8.75 9.80 6.06
CA ILE A 53 -9.41 9.50 7.33
C ILE A 53 -8.70 10.31 8.39
N SER A 54 -9.45 11.14 9.11
CA SER A 54 -8.88 12.09 10.08
C SER A 54 -7.78 12.98 9.46
N GLY A 55 -7.99 13.40 8.22
CA GLY A 55 -7.07 14.25 7.48
C GLY A 55 -5.83 13.56 6.90
N LYS A 56 -5.69 12.25 7.09
CA LYS A 56 -4.53 11.49 6.62
C LYS A 56 -4.89 10.62 5.42
N PRO A 57 -4.05 10.60 4.37
CA PRO A 57 -4.26 9.71 3.22
C PRO A 57 -3.95 8.27 3.62
N VAL A 58 -4.99 7.47 3.80
CA VAL A 58 -4.90 6.10 4.33
C VAL A 58 -5.02 5.05 3.24
N ILE A 59 -6.02 5.19 2.39
CA ILE A 59 -6.34 4.22 1.34
C ILE A 59 -6.61 4.98 0.04
N TYR A 60 -6.46 4.28 -1.06
CA TYR A 60 -6.79 4.84 -2.38
C TYR A 60 -7.43 3.77 -3.26
N LYS A 61 -8.16 4.21 -4.26
CA LYS A 61 -8.83 3.33 -5.21
C LYS A 61 -8.37 3.65 -6.62
N ILE A 62 -7.92 2.62 -7.33
CA ILE A 62 -7.51 2.70 -8.72
C ILE A 62 -8.05 1.46 -9.44
N ASN A 63 -8.70 1.66 -10.60
CA ASN A 63 -9.32 0.58 -11.36
C ASN A 63 -10.21 -0.33 -10.49
N ASP A 64 -11.06 0.28 -9.65
CA ASP A 64 -11.94 -0.39 -8.68
C ASP A 64 -11.21 -1.24 -7.63
N ARG A 65 -9.90 -1.15 -7.54
CA ARG A 65 -9.11 -1.83 -6.52
C ARG A 65 -8.74 -0.86 -5.41
N LEU A 66 -9.09 -1.25 -4.19
CA LEU A 66 -8.79 -0.49 -2.97
C LEU A 66 -7.48 -0.98 -2.38
N LEU A 67 -6.55 -0.05 -2.15
CA LEU A 67 -5.19 -0.34 -1.69
C LEU A 67 -4.79 0.61 -0.55
N PRO A 68 -3.88 0.18 0.33
CA PRO A 68 -3.32 1.08 1.34
C PRO A 68 -2.30 2.01 0.71
N THR A 69 -2.20 3.23 1.24
CA THR A 69 -1.10 4.12 0.85
C THR A 69 0.17 3.77 1.64
N LEU A 70 1.32 4.16 1.11
CA LEU A 70 2.61 4.00 1.82
C LEU A 70 2.74 4.90 3.06
N LEU A 71 1.83 5.84 3.25
CA LEU A 71 1.76 6.68 4.44
C LEU A 71 0.82 6.13 5.52
N PHE A 72 0.19 4.99 5.27
CA PHE A 72 -0.63 4.29 6.27
C PHE A 72 0.30 3.52 7.21
N SER A 73 0.73 4.18 8.29
CA SER A 73 1.75 3.65 9.19
C SER A 73 1.34 2.37 9.92
N GLU A 74 0.08 2.23 10.29
CA GLU A 74 -0.44 1.04 10.96
C GLU A 74 -0.40 -0.19 10.04
N PHE A 75 -0.69 -0.01 8.75
CA PHE A 75 -0.52 -1.07 7.76
C PHE A 75 0.97 -1.41 7.60
N ALA A 76 1.83 -0.40 7.50
CA ALA A 76 3.27 -0.60 7.36
C ALA A 76 3.87 -1.37 8.55
N THR A 77 3.31 -1.17 9.75
CA THR A 77 3.78 -1.85 10.96
C THR A 77 3.33 -3.31 11.01
N THR A 78 2.10 -3.60 10.60
CA THR A 78 1.46 -4.91 10.79
C THR A 78 1.52 -5.83 9.57
N ALA A 79 1.68 -5.27 8.37
CA ALA A 79 1.71 -6.06 7.14
C ALA A 79 2.89 -7.03 7.11
N PRO A 80 2.72 -8.19 6.48
CA PRO A 80 3.87 -9.06 6.21
C PRO A 80 4.83 -8.34 5.27
N LYS A 81 6.12 -8.64 5.41
CA LYS A 81 7.19 -7.92 4.70
C LYS A 81 8.04 -8.85 3.85
N VAL A 82 8.36 -8.35 2.67
CA VAL A 82 9.37 -8.93 1.80
C VAL A 82 10.56 -7.97 1.83
N VAL A 83 11.65 -8.43 2.43
CA VAL A 83 12.85 -7.62 2.64
C VAL A 83 13.80 -7.84 1.45
N VAL A 84 14.14 -6.75 0.77
CA VAL A 84 15.00 -6.80 -0.42
C VAL A 84 16.37 -6.20 -0.15
N ASP A 85 17.38 -6.65 -0.90
CA ASP A 85 18.72 -6.10 -0.82
C ASP A 85 18.78 -4.69 -1.40
N MET A 86 19.87 -3.97 -1.13
CA MET A 86 20.02 -2.58 -1.59
C MET A 86 20.11 -2.47 -3.12
N GLY A 87 20.60 -3.51 -3.79
CA GLY A 87 20.65 -3.55 -5.25
C GLY A 87 19.28 -3.60 -5.91
N ALA A 88 18.29 -4.15 -5.23
CA ALA A 88 16.91 -4.22 -5.73
C ALA A 88 16.15 -2.90 -5.58
N VAL A 89 16.55 -2.04 -4.64
CA VAL A 89 15.82 -0.80 -4.31
C VAL A 89 15.52 0.09 -5.51
N PRO A 90 16.50 0.41 -6.39
CA PRO A 90 16.20 1.26 -7.55
C PRO A 90 15.14 0.67 -8.50
N TYR A 91 15.10 -0.64 -8.63
CA TYR A 91 14.13 -1.33 -9.49
C TYR A 91 12.74 -1.32 -8.88
N VAL A 92 12.64 -1.57 -7.59
CA VAL A 92 11.36 -1.50 -6.85
C VAL A 92 10.78 -0.09 -6.95
N CYS A 93 11.61 0.93 -6.78
CA CYS A 93 11.20 2.34 -6.87
C CYS A 93 10.97 2.84 -8.31
N LYS A 94 10.96 1.94 -9.28
CA LYS A 94 10.49 2.16 -10.65
C LYS A 94 9.28 1.29 -11.00
N GLY A 95 8.77 0.54 -10.03
CA GLY A 95 7.61 -0.31 -10.22
C GLY A 95 7.91 -1.70 -10.77
N ALA A 96 9.18 -2.09 -10.84
CA ALA A 96 9.56 -3.41 -11.34
C ALA A 96 9.09 -4.52 -10.39
N THR A 97 8.74 -5.67 -10.96
CA THR A 97 8.41 -6.88 -10.19
C THR A 97 9.62 -7.30 -9.35
N VAL A 98 9.37 -7.64 -8.09
CA VAL A 98 10.41 -8.15 -7.20
C VAL A 98 10.73 -9.58 -7.58
N MET A 99 11.99 -9.83 -7.91
CA MET A 99 12.49 -11.14 -8.31
C MET A 99 13.14 -11.85 -7.12
N ALA A 100 13.05 -13.16 -7.09
CA ALA A 100 13.55 -13.97 -5.96
C ALA A 100 15.01 -13.67 -5.56
N PRO A 101 15.97 -13.50 -6.50
CA PRO A 101 17.35 -13.23 -6.11
C PRO A 101 17.55 -11.95 -5.31
N GLY A 102 16.67 -10.97 -5.45
CA GLY A 102 16.75 -9.71 -4.68
C GLY A 102 16.16 -9.79 -3.27
N ILE A 103 15.53 -10.91 -2.91
CA ILE A 103 14.89 -11.06 -1.60
C ILE A 103 15.90 -11.63 -0.59
N VAL A 104 16.06 -10.91 0.52
CA VAL A 104 16.94 -11.31 1.63
C VAL A 104 16.20 -12.22 2.59
N ARG A 105 14.95 -11.86 2.94
CA ARG A 105 14.11 -12.63 3.84
C ARG A 105 12.64 -12.22 3.72
N VAL A 106 11.77 -13.02 4.28
CA VAL A 106 10.33 -12.77 4.39
C VAL A 106 9.97 -12.74 5.88
N GLU A 107 9.23 -11.72 6.30
CA GLU A 107 8.73 -11.57 7.65
C GLU A 107 7.21 -11.70 7.65
N GLY A 108 6.67 -12.61 8.45
CA GLY A 108 5.25 -12.89 8.55
C GLY A 108 4.77 -13.97 7.58
N GLU A 109 3.49 -14.25 7.64
CA GLU A 109 2.84 -15.28 6.83
C GLU A 109 1.81 -14.67 5.89
N PHE A 110 1.71 -15.19 4.69
CA PHE A 110 0.74 -14.76 3.70
C PHE A 110 0.52 -15.83 2.64
N ALA A 111 -0.63 -15.78 2.00
CA ALA A 111 -0.96 -16.61 0.86
C ALA A 111 -0.69 -15.86 -0.46
N ALA A 112 -0.61 -16.59 -1.56
CA ALA A 112 -0.59 -16.02 -2.90
C ALA A 112 -1.77 -15.06 -3.07
N GLY A 113 -1.52 -13.90 -3.67
CA GLY A 113 -2.54 -12.84 -3.85
C GLY A 113 -2.66 -11.86 -2.68
N SER A 114 -1.99 -12.11 -1.57
CA SER A 114 -2.01 -11.20 -0.41
C SER A 114 -1.17 -9.95 -0.65
N LEU A 115 -1.57 -8.86 -0.02
CA LEU A 115 -0.77 -7.64 0.00
C LEU A 115 0.40 -7.81 0.95
N VAL A 116 1.57 -7.35 0.51
CA VAL A 116 2.80 -7.36 1.28
C VAL A 116 3.49 -6.01 1.17
N LEU A 117 4.28 -5.68 2.18
CA LEU A 117 5.09 -4.47 2.15
C LEU A 117 6.51 -4.87 1.74
N VAL A 118 7.05 -4.18 0.73
CA VAL A 118 8.45 -4.36 0.31
C VAL A 118 9.30 -3.33 1.05
N VAL A 119 10.30 -3.81 1.78
CA VAL A 119 11.20 -2.95 2.58
C VAL A 119 12.66 -3.24 2.25
N ASP A 120 13.53 -2.25 2.44
CA ASP A 120 14.96 -2.47 2.26
C ASP A 120 15.60 -3.14 3.49
N VAL A 121 16.68 -3.88 3.25
CA VAL A 121 17.37 -4.63 4.30
C VAL A 121 18.17 -3.75 5.25
N LYS A 122 18.64 -2.59 4.79
CA LYS A 122 19.55 -1.73 5.55
C LYS A 122 18.81 -0.83 6.55
N TYR A 123 17.75 -0.19 6.10
CA TYR A 123 17.02 0.79 6.91
C TYR A 123 15.62 0.33 7.31
N GLY A 124 15.12 -0.78 6.74
CA GLY A 124 13.76 -1.22 6.95
C GLY A 124 12.70 -0.27 6.41
N LYS A 125 13.09 0.57 5.45
CA LYS A 125 12.20 1.59 4.89
C LYS A 125 11.19 0.96 3.94
N ALA A 126 9.91 1.36 4.07
CA ALA A 126 8.87 0.94 3.16
C ALA A 126 9.10 1.52 1.76
N LEU A 127 9.24 0.66 0.78
CA LEU A 127 9.50 1.02 -0.61
C LEU A 127 8.26 0.89 -1.49
N ALA A 128 7.45 -0.13 -1.23
CA ALA A 128 6.30 -0.45 -2.07
C ALA A 128 5.27 -1.30 -1.34
N VAL A 129 4.03 -1.19 -1.80
CA VAL A 129 2.97 -2.15 -1.54
C VAL A 129 2.88 -3.04 -2.76
N GLY A 130 2.89 -4.34 -2.55
CA GLY A 130 2.82 -5.30 -3.64
C GLY A 130 1.85 -6.44 -3.34
N GLU A 131 1.64 -7.24 -4.36
CA GLU A 131 0.85 -8.47 -4.29
C GLU A 131 1.78 -9.65 -4.44
N SER A 132 1.80 -10.53 -3.47
CA SER A 132 2.63 -11.73 -3.57
C SER A 132 2.05 -12.69 -4.60
N LEU A 133 2.92 -13.23 -5.44
CA LEU A 133 2.52 -14.20 -6.47
C LEU A 133 2.48 -15.64 -5.93
N MET A 134 2.95 -15.85 -4.70
CA MET A 134 3.02 -17.17 -4.09
C MET A 134 2.94 -17.07 -2.56
N ASP A 135 2.68 -18.20 -1.90
CA ASP A 135 2.62 -18.25 -0.45
C ASP A 135 3.99 -17.96 0.17
N ALA A 136 4.01 -17.45 1.41
CA ALA A 136 5.24 -17.09 2.11
C ALA A 136 6.25 -18.24 2.16
N ASP A 137 5.80 -19.45 2.46
CA ASP A 137 6.68 -20.63 2.52
C ASP A 137 7.31 -20.96 1.18
N VAL A 138 6.57 -20.73 0.08
CA VAL A 138 7.08 -20.94 -1.28
C VAL A 138 8.11 -19.85 -1.61
N VAL A 139 7.87 -18.61 -1.22
CA VAL A 139 8.83 -17.51 -1.40
C VAL A 139 10.17 -17.85 -0.73
N ARG A 140 10.12 -18.35 0.50
CA ARG A 140 11.32 -18.71 1.27
C ARG A 140 12.19 -19.77 0.58
N GLN A 141 11.59 -20.59 -0.27
CA GLN A 141 12.26 -21.67 -1.00
C GLN A 141 12.59 -21.31 -2.45
N THR A 142 12.05 -20.20 -2.95
CA THR A 142 12.17 -19.81 -4.35
C THR A 142 13.48 -19.05 -4.58
N LYS A 143 14.24 -19.46 -5.59
CA LYS A 143 15.53 -18.86 -5.92
C LYS A 143 15.53 -18.10 -7.25
N LYS A 144 14.51 -18.27 -8.07
CA LYS A 144 14.40 -17.67 -9.40
C LYS A 144 12.99 -17.19 -9.67
N GLY A 145 12.87 -16.20 -10.53
CA GLY A 145 11.61 -15.76 -11.07
C GLY A 145 10.90 -14.69 -10.25
N PRO A 146 9.72 -14.25 -10.73
CA PRO A 146 8.97 -13.18 -10.12
C PRO A 146 8.28 -13.63 -8.82
N VAL A 147 8.29 -12.79 -7.80
CA VAL A 147 7.72 -13.08 -6.48
C VAL A 147 6.66 -12.07 -6.07
N VAL A 148 6.90 -10.78 -6.25
CA VAL A 148 5.96 -9.73 -5.85
C VAL A 148 5.70 -8.78 -7.02
N LYS A 149 4.42 -8.62 -7.35
CA LYS A 149 3.98 -7.60 -8.29
C LYS A 149 3.85 -6.28 -7.53
N VAL A 150 4.64 -5.27 -7.89
CA VAL A 150 4.58 -3.95 -7.27
C VAL A 150 3.33 -3.22 -7.74
N LEU A 151 2.54 -2.71 -6.80
CA LEU A 151 1.29 -2.00 -7.07
C LEU A 151 1.39 -0.50 -6.81
N HIS A 152 2.14 -0.11 -5.78
CA HIS A 152 2.33 1.27 -5.37
C HIS A 152 3.74 1.38 -4.77
N TYR A 153 4.49 2.40 -5.15
CA TYR A 153 5.89 2.53 -4.73
C TYR A 153 6.28 3.99 -4.48
N VAL A 154 7.32 4.18 -3.73
CA VAL A 154 7.90 5.51 -3.47
C VAL A 154 8.33 6.16 -4.79
N GLY A 155 7.73 7.29 -5.12
CA GLY A 155 8.01 8.03 -6.35
C GLY A 155 7.00 7.81 -7.47
N ASP A 156 5.98 6.98 -7.28
CA ASP A 156 4.90 6.85 -8.27
C ASP A 156 3.94 8.06 -8.18
N LYS A 157 2.95 8.08 -9.07
CA LYS A 157 2.01 9.21 -9.11
C LYS A 157 1.12 9.30 -7.86
N VAL A 158 0.71 8.17 -7.30
CA VAL A 158 -0.05 8.14 -6.04
C VAL A 158 0.81 8.69 -4.90
N TRP A 159 2.07 8.30 -4.84
CA TRP A 159 3.02 8.82 -3.86
C TRP A 159 3.11 10.34 -3.91
N ASP A 160 3.22 10.92 -5.10
CA ASP A 160 3.30 12.37 -5.27
C ASP A 160 2.06 13.07 -4.70
N TYR A 161 0.87 12.54 -4.95
CA TYR A 161 -0.37 13.07 -4.40
C TYR A 161 -0.45 12.95 -2.87
N ILE A 162 -0.17 11.77 -2.33
CA ILE A 162 -0.28 11.56 -0.87
C ILE A 162 0.74 12.38 -0.10
N LYS A 163 1.92 12.63 -0.64
CA LYS A 163 2.91 13.51 -0.03
C LYS A 163 2.42 14.95 0.07
N LEU A 164 1.78 15.45 -0.99
CA LEU A 164 1.17 16.78 -0.98
C LEU A 164 0.04 16.89 0.04
N LEU A 165 -0.77 15.84 0.19
CA LEU A 165 -1.90 15.82 1.11
C LEU A 165 -1.50 15.67 2.58
N SER A 166 -0.29 15.19 2.84
CA SER A 166 0.22 14.98 4.20
C SER A 166 1.01 16.16 4.75
N ASP A 167 1.33 17.12 3.93
CA ASP A 167 2.10 18.33 4.31
C ASP A 167 1.19 19.42 4.87
#